data_65fa514a9f42b34f6f06dec0d95576dc
#
_entry.id   65fa514a9f42b34f6f06dec0d95576dc
#
_cell.length_a   1.000
_cell.length_b   1.000
_cell.length_c   1.000
_cell.angle_alpha   90.00
_cell.angle_beta   90.00
_cell.angle_gamma   90.00
#
_symmetry.space_group_name_H-M   'P 1'
#
loop_
_entity.id
_entity.type
_entity.pdbx_description
1 polymer ?
#
loop_
_entity_poly.entity_id
_entity_poly.type
_entity_poly.pdbx_seq_one_letter_code
_entity_poly.pdbx_strand_id
1 'polypeptide(L)'
;GKVDALSSHMKSIKSSMAEYVILASSSLIYSVDYREMIEHHKATGADITMAYTRNAQSCENIPLGAPLFTFDHENRMTDIYLNKDESCTNPVNLGMGIFVMRKSLLEALVADAMSYGRYDIYTGLIRKQLNALRIMGYEYTGNLMLLTSVTNYMQANMSLLDPQIREQVFENTIYTKIKDSVPVEYGPQASVKNSIIADGCII
;
A
#
# COMPACT_ATOMS: atom_id res chain seq x y z
N GLY A 1 -7.44 6.11 -14.80
CA GLY A 1 -7.05 4.97 -13.92
C GLY A 1 -5.63 5.07 -13.42
N LYS A 2 -5.16 4.09 -12.64
CA LYS A 2 -3.78 4.12 -12.09
C LYS A 2 -2.71 4.06 -13.20
N VAL A 3 -2.98 3.37 -14.31
CA VAL A 3 -2.06 3.28 -15.46
C VAL A 3 -1.94 4.61 -16.19
N ASP A 4 -3.02 5.39 -16.31
CA ASP A 4 -2.96 6.74 -16.91
C ASP A 4 -2.07 7.68 -16.08
N ALA A 5 -2.20 7.61 -14.75
CA ALA A 5 -1.36 8.40 -13.86
C ALA A 5 0.13 8.03 -14.03
N LEU A 6 0.46 6.74 -14.15
CA LEU A 6 1.82 6.28 -14.45
C LEU A 6 2.29 6.78 -15.82
N SER A 7 1.44 6.68 -16.84
CA SER A 7 1.75 7.14 -18.19
C SER A 7 2.07 8.64 -18.22
N SER A 8 1.29 9.48 -17.53
CA SER A 8 1.54 10.93 -17.47
C SER A 8 2.85 11.29 -16.76
N HIS A 9 3.33 10.46 -15.84
CA HIS A 9 4.61 10.67 -15.13
C HIS A 9 5.79 9.90 -15.75
N MET A 10 5.57 9.18 -16.87
CA MET A 10 6.58 8.31 -17.46
C MET A 10 7.86 9.06 -17.88
N LYS A 11 7.76 10.34 -18.28
CA LYS A 11 8.93 11.16 -18.61
C LYS A 11 9.86 11.31 -17.41
N SER A 12 9.33 11.59 -16.24
CA SER A 12 10.11 11.72 -14.99
C SER A 12 10.71 10.39 -14.55
N ILE A 13 9.96 9.29 -14.70
CA ILE A 13 10.44 7.94 -14.39
C ILE A 13 11.62 7.58 -15.31
N LYS A 14 11.50 7.82 -16.61
CA LYS A 14 12.57 7.55 -17.60
C LYS A 14 13.85 8.33 -17.32
N SER A 15 13.74 9.59 -16.89
CA SER A 15 14.90 10.44 -16.61
C SER A 15 15.66 10.05 -15.33
N SER A 16 15.07 9.23 -14.45
CA SER A 16 15.73 8.73 -13.26
C SER A 16 16.88 7.77 -13.60
N MET A 17 17.96 7.82 -12.82
CA MET A 17 19.08 6.87 -12.92
C MET A 17 18.82 5.56 -12.14
N ALA A 18 17.69 5.44 -11.44
CA ALA A 18 17.35 4.27 -10.65
C ALA A 18 17.09 3.04 -11.54
N GLU A 19 17.61 1.89 -11.14
CA GLU A 19 17.37 0.60 -11.81
C GLU A 19 15.99 0.03 -11.46
N TYR A 20 15.59 0.18 -10.20
CA TYR A 20 14.31 -0.32 -9.68
C TYR A 20 13.35 0.83 -9.41
N VAL A 21 12.07 0.54 -9.52
CA VAL A 21 11.00 1.44 -9.14
C VAL A 21 10.12 0.77 -8.09
N ILE A 22 9.64 1.59 -7.16
CA ILE A 22 8.64 1.20 -6.17
C ILE A 22 7.39 2.01 -6.46
N LEU A 23 6.29 1.32 -6.73
CA LEU A 23 4.96 1.91 -6.77
C LEU A 23 4.31 1.65 -5.42
N ALA A 24 3.78 2.68 -4.78
CA ALA A 24 3.15 2.55 -3.49
C ALA A 24 1.79 3.25 -3.47
N SER A 25 0.80 2.63 -2.83
CA SER A 25 -0.52 3.24 -2.64
C SER A 25 -0.46 4.32 -1.56
N SER A 26 -1.10 5.45 -1.81
CA SER A 26 -1.26 6.55 -0.83
C SER A 26 -2.52 6.43 0.04
N SER A 27 -3.33 5.38 -0.15
CA SER A 27 -4.56 5.15 0.62
C SER A 27 -4.37 4.21 1.82
N LEU A 28 -3.13 3.95 2.19
CA LEU A 28 -2.74 3.06 3.27
C LEU A 28 -1.75 3.75 4.19
N ILE A 29 -1.81 3.45 5.49
CA ILE A 29 -0.77 3.77 6.46
C ILE A 29 -0.09 2.46 6.84
N TYR A 30 1.21 2.40 6.72
CA TYR A 30 2.07 1.24 7.02
C TYR A 30 3.51 1.69 7.25
N SER A 31 4.32 0.83 7.84
CA SER A 31 5.75 1.05 8.04
C SER A 31 6.53 -0.11 7.40
N VAL A 32 6.85 0.01 6.10
CA VAL A 32 7.61 -1.01 5.34
C VAL A 32 9.03 -0.50 5.10
N ASP A 33 10.05 -1.30 5.43
CA ASP A 33 11.40 -1.05 4.94
C ASP A 33 11.52 -1.48 3.48
N TYR A 34 11.54 -0.52 2.59
CA TYR A 34 11.68 -0.77 1.15
C TYR A 34 13.02 -1.39 0.76
N ARG A 35 14.06 -1.26 1.58
CA ARG A 35 15.37 -1.89 1.33
C ARG A 35 15.24 -3.40 1.46
N GLU A 36 14.61 -3.89 2.52
CA GLU A 36 14.33 -5.32 2.71
C GLU A 36 13.48 -5.88 1.58
N MET A 37 12.47 -5.13 1.14
CA MET A 37 11.62 -5.56 0.03
C MET A 37 12.39 -5.64 -1.30
N ILE A 38 13.34 -4.72 -1.56
CA ILE A 38 14.22 -4.78 -2.74
C ILE A 38 15.20 -5.96 -2.65
N GLU A 39 15.76 -6.22 -1.47
CA GLU A 39 16.63 -7.37 -1.24
C GLU A 39 15.88 -8.69 -1.47
N HIS A 40 14.67 -8.81 -0.93
CA HIS A 40 13.79 -9.95 -1.21
C HIS A 40 13.50 -10.10 -2.71
N HIS A 41 13.20 -9.00 -3.40
CA HIS A 41 12.97 -8.99 -4.84
C HIS A 41 14.18 -9.55 -5.62
N LYS A 42 15.39 -9.13 -5.25
CA LYS A 42 16.64 -9.61 -5.88
C LYS A 42 16.92 -11.08 -5.53
N ALA A 43 16.73 -11.45 -4.26
CA ALA A 43 17.02 -12.81 -3.78
C ALA A 43 16.08 -13.85 -4.42
N THR A 44 14.82 -13.51 -4.66
CA THR A 44 13.85 -14.40 -5.31
C THR A 44 13.98 -14.44 -6.83
N GLY A 45 14.77 -13.56 -7.42
CA GLY A 45 14.87 -13.41 -8.88
C GLY A 45 13.53 -13.04 -9.51
N ALA A 46 12.70 -12.28 -8.78
CA ALA A 46 11.40 -11.86 -9.25
C ALA A 46 11.49 -10.81 -10.36
N ASP A 47 10.56 -10.84 -11.30
CA ASP A 47 10.34 -9.73 -12.24
C ASP A 47 9.51 -8.63 -11.56
N ILE A 48 8.53 -9.05 -10.73
CA ILE A 48 7.70 -8.16 -9.91
C ILE A 48 7.57 -8.76 -8.52
N THR A 49 7.77 -7.94 -7.49
CA THR A 49 7.42 -8.30 -6.10
C THR A 49 6.24 -7.45 -5.65
N MET A 50 5.21 -8.09 -5.08
CA MET A 50 3.99 -7.43 -4.63
C MET A 50 3.81 -7.65 -3.13
N ALA A 51 3.69 -6.55 -2.37
CA ALA A 51 3.43 -6.65 -0.95
C ALA A 51 1.96 -7.00 -0.68
N TYR A 52 1.77 -7.89 0.29
CA TYR A 52 0.45 -8.28 0.79
C TYR A 52 0.49 -8.46 2.30
N THR A 53 -0.66 -8.37 2.92
CA THR A 53 -0.85 -8.81 4.31
C THR A 53 -1.83 -9.94 4.37
N ARG A 54 -1.55 -10.93 5.23
CA ARG A 54 -2.47 -12.02 5.51
C ARG A 54 -3.49 -11.56 6.53
N ASN A 55 -4.67 -11.23 6.07
CA ASN A 55 -5.74 -10.81 6.96
C ASN A 55 -6.42 -12.04 7.57
N ALA A 56 -6.21 -12.25 8.87
CA ALA A 56 -6.90 -13.28 9.64
C ALA A 56 -8.29 -12.82 10.15
N GLN A 57 -8.62 -11.53 9.96
CA GLN A 57 -9.92 -10.99 10.35
C GLN A 57 -10.96 -11.26 9.25
N SER A 58 -12.23 -11.19 9.62
CA SER A 58 -13.33 -11.42 8.68
C SER A 58 -13.27 -10.48 7.48
N CYS A 59 -13.67 -10.97 6.34
CA CYS A 59 -13.71 -10.23 5.08
C CYS A 59 -14.61 -8.99 5.11
N GLU A 60 -15.47 -8.87 6.12
CA GLU A 60 -16.37 -7.74 6.34
C GLU A 60 -15.67 -6.38 6.39
N ASN A 61 -14.37 -6.37 6.73
CA ASN A 61 -13.56 -5.15 6.80
C ASN A 61 -12.70 -4.90 5.54
N ILE A 62 -12.76 -5.79 4.55
CA ILE A 62 -12.01 -5.63 3.30
C ILE A 62 -12.88 -4.86 2.32
N PRO A 63 -12.44 -3.68 1.84
CA PRO A 63 -13.23 -2.88 0.92
C PRO A 63 -13.57 -3.66 -0.37
N LEU A 64 -14.76 -3.41 -0.91
CA LEU A 64 -15.11 -3.89 -2.24
C LEU A 64 -14.12 -3.34 -3.27
N GLY A 65 -13.69 -4.17 -4.20
CA GLY A 65 -12.67 -3.83 -5.18
C GLY A 65 -11.23 -3.90 -4.69
N ALA A 66 -11.00 -4.27 -3.42
CA ALA A 66 -9.64 -4.49 -2.92
C ALA A 66 -8.99 -5.69 -3.63
N PRO A 67 -7.70 -5.62 -3.98
CA PRO A 67 -7.02 -6.73 -4.64
C PRO A 67 -6.70 -7.84 -3.64
N LEU A 68 -7.07 -9.06 -4.00
CA LEU A 68 -6.78 -10.28 -3.26
C LEU A 68 -5.89 -11.18 -4.11
N PHE A 69 -4.89 -11.79 -3.46
CA PHE A 69 -3.85 -12.57 -4.12
C PHE A 69 -3.91 -14.04 -3.72
N THR A 70 -3.62 -14.91 -4.67
CA THR A 70 -3.33 -16.32 -4.41
C THR A 70 -1.90 -16.64 -4.77
N PHE A 71 -1.29 -17.52 -3.98
CA PHE A 71 0.10 -17.93 -4.15
C PHE A 71 0.21 -19.45 -4.16
N ASP A 72 1.24 -19.97 -4.80
CA ASP A 72 1.65 -21.37 -4.68
C ASP A 72 2.54 -21.58 -3.43
N HIS A 73 3.08 -22.79 -3.28
CA HIS A 73 3.94 -23.18 -2.16
C HIS A 73 5.31 -22.47 -2.14
N GLU A 74 5.74 -21.90 -3.28
CA GLU A 74 6.97 -21.09 -3.39
C GLU A 74 6.72 -19.60 -3.21
N ASN A 75 5.51 -19.20 -2.80
CA ASN A 75 5.06 -17.80 -2.71
C ASN A 75 5.07 -17.06 -4.06
N ARG A 76 4.97 -17.79 -5.17
CA ARG A 76 4.75 -17.24 -6.50
C ARG A 76 3.27 -16.97 -6.68
N MET A 77 2.93 -15.81 -7.20
CA MET A 77 1.54 -15.42 -7.44
C MET A 77 0.91 -16.25 -8.55
N THR A 78 -0.24 -16.84 -8.26
CA THR A 78 -1.02 -17.69 -9.18
C THR A 78 -2.25 -16.97 -9.72
N ASP A 79 -2.89 -16.11 -8.93
CA ASP A 79 -4.02 -15.28 -9.42
C ASP A 79 -4.15 -13.98 -8.61
N ILE A 80 -4.85 -13.01 -9.24
CA ILE A 80 -5.28 -11.75 -8.65
C ILE A 80 -6.76 -11.58 -8.94
N TYR A 81 -7.56 -11.36 -7.92
CA TYR A 81 -8.97 -11.03 -8.07
C TYR A 81 -9.34 -9.83 -7.21
N LEU A 82 -10.43 -9.16 -7.56
CA LEU A 82 -10.93 -8.04 -6.78
C LEU A 82 -12.04 -8.55 -5.86
N ASN A 83 -12.00 -8.11 -4.61
CA ASN A 83 -13.07 -8.43 -3.65
C ASN A 83 -14.42 -7.96 -4.19
N LYS A 84 -15.36 -8.88 -4.40
CA LYS A 84 -16.70 -8.58 -4.93
C LYS A 84 -17.79 -8.70 -3.89
N ASP A 85 -17.55 -9.50 -2.86
CA ASP A 85 -18.49 -9.83 -1.82
C ASP A 85 -17.86 -9.67 -0.44
N GLU A 86 -18.66 -9.38 0.56
CA GLU A 86 -18.24 -9.38 1.95
C GLU A 86 -18.02 -10.81 2.50
N SER A 87 -18.28 -11.85 1.70
CA SER A 87 -18.27 -13.26 2.06
C SER A 87 -17.04 -14.03 1.59
N CYS A 88 -15.85 -13.41 1.55
CA CYS A 88 -14.65 -14.14 1.21
C CYS A 88 -14.26 -15.17 2.29
N THR A 89 -13.64 -16.27 1.90
CA THR A 89 -13.14 -17.29 2.83
C THR A 89 -11.84 -16.83 3.48
N ASN A 90 -11.72 -16.91 4.80
CA ASN A 90 -10.50 -16.63 5.54
C ASN A 90 -9.52 -17.83 5.52
N PRO A 91 -8.19 -17.61 5.57
CA PRO A 91 -7.49 -16.31 5.49
C PRO A 91 -7.37 -15.83 4.03
N VAL A 92 -7.32 -14.52 3.84
CA VAL A 92 -7.10 -13.89 2.53
C VAL A 92 -5.79 -13.10 2.51
N ASN A 93 -5.14 -13.06 1.35
CA ASN A 93 -3.95 -12.25 1.13
C ASN A 93 -4.37 -10.92 0.48
N LEU A 94 -4.47 -9.88 1.30
CA LEU A 94 -4.85 -8.54 0.85
C LEU A 94 -3.66 -7.82 0.24
N GLY A 95 -3.77 -7.43 -1.02
CA GLY A 95 -2.74 -6.66 -1.70
C GLY A 95 -2.64 -5.23 -1.20
N MET A 96 -1.43 -4.80 -0.86
CA MET A 96 -1.17 -3.48 -0.29
C MET A 96 -0.97 -2.39 -1.35
N GLY A 97 -0.95 -2.73 -2.64
CA GLY A 97 -0.66 -1.76 -3.69
C GLY A 97 0.78 -1.27 -3.70
N ILE A 98 1.69 -2.07 -3.17
CA ILE A 98 3.13 -1.83 -3.21
C ILE A 98 3.75 -2.84 -4.18
N PHE A 99 4.49 -2.32 -5.17
CA PHE A 99 5.12 -3.12 -6.22
C PHE A 99 6.59 -2.73 -6.32
N VAL A 100 7.47 -3.71 -6.43
CA VAL A 100 8.89 -3.51 -6.80
C VAL A 100 9.12 -4.19 -8.12
N MET A 101 9.75 -3.50 -9.06
CA MET A 101 10.14 -4.05 -10.35
C MET A 101 11.27 -3.23 -10.99
N ARG A 102 11.90 -3.77 -12.03
CA ARG A 102 12.85 -2.98 -12.84
C ARG A 102 12.13 -1.86 -13.57
N LYS A 103 12.77 -0.70 -13.64
CA LYS A 103 12.23 0.47 -14.35
C LYS A 103 11.88 0.14 -15.82
N SER A 104 12.76 -0.58 -16.52
CA SER A 104 12.53 -0.98 -17.91
C SER A 104 11.29 -1.85 -18.08
N LEU A 105 11.01 -2.73 -17.12
CA LEU A 105 9.80 -3.55 -17.13
C LEU A 105 8.55 -2.69 -16.95
N LEU A 106 8.57 -1.74 -16.00
CA LEU A 106 7.43 -0.81 -15.80
C LEU A 106 7.14 -0.03 -17.09
N GLU A 107 8.18 0.48 -17.75
CA GLU A 107 8.04 1.22 -19.01
C GLU A 107 7.36 0.37 -20.10
N ALA A 108 7.80 -0.88 -20.26
CA ALA A 108 7.22 -1.80 -21.23
C ALA A 108 5.75 -2.14 -20.90
N LEU A 109 5.46 -2.44 -19.62
CA LEU A 109 4.11 -2.79 -19.17
C LEU A 109 3.13 -1.62 -19.32
N VAL A 110 3.55 -0.39 -19.01
CA VAL A 110 2.68 0.79 -19.17
C VAL A 110 2.43 1.07 -20.64
N ALA A 111 3.45 0.97 -21.51
CA ALA A 111 3.29 1.14 -22.94
C ALA A 111 2.32 0.12 -23.54
N ASP A 112 2.47 -1.17 -23.18
CA ASP A 112 1.55 -2.23 -23.60
C ASP A 112 0.11 -1.96 -23.11
N ALA A 113 -0.06 -1.65 -21.83
CA ALA A 113 -1.38 -1.39 -21.26
C ALA A 113 -2.09 -0.21 -21.94
N MET A 114 -1.36 0.86 -22.23
CA MET A 114 -1.91 2.04 -22.93
C MET A 114 -2.31 1.72 -24.36
N SER A 115 -1.53 0.92 -25.09
CA SER A 115 -1.84 0.53 -26.47
C SER A 115 -3.13 -0.29 -26.59
N TYR A 116 -3.49 -1.02 -25.54
CA TYR A 116 -4.72 -1.83 -25.46
C TYR A 116 -5.86 -1.18 -24.66
N GLY A 117 -5.73 0.06 -24.22
CA GLY A 117 -6.75 0.76 -23.43
C GLY A 117 -7.01 0.13 -22.07
N ARG A 118 -5.97 -0.44 -21.42
CA ARG A 118 -6.07 -1.10 -20.11
C ARG A 118 -5.64 -0.14 -19.01
N TYR A 119 -6.56 0.28 -18.17
CA TYR A 119 -6.34 1.33 -17.17
C TYR A 119 -6.24 0.84 -15.74
N ASP A 120 -6.63 -0.42 -15.48
CA ASP A 120 -6.50 -1.05 -14.17
C ASP A 120 -5.16 -1.78 -14.03
N ILE A 121 -4.43 -1.51 -12.94
CA ILE A 121 -3.11 -2.07 -12.74
C ILE A 121 -3.14 -3.57 -12.38
N TYR A 122 -4.16 -4.02 -11.65
CA TYR A 122 -4.23 -5.40 -11.17
C TYR A 122 -4.73 -6.35 -12.26
N THR A 123 -5.93 -6.09 -12.76
CA THR A 123 -6.61 -6.97 -13.72
C THR A 123 -6.19 -6.68 -15.15
N GLY A 124 -5.93 -5.42 -15.47
CA GLY A 124 -5.54 -4.98 -16.82
C GLY A 124 -4.08 -5.20 -17.16
N LEU A 125 -3.19 -5.04 -16.19
CA LEU A 125 -1.74 -5.09 -16.41
C LEU A 125 -1.12 -6.35 -15.78
N ILE A 126 -1.14 -6.48 -14.44
CA ILE A 126 -0.38 -7.53 -13.73
C ILE A 126 -0.96 -8.93 -13.96
N ARG A 127 -2.27 -9.12 -13.82
CA ARG A 127 -2.92 -10.44 -13.97
C ARG A 127 -2.62 -11.08 -15.33
N LYS A 128 -2.48 -10.28 -16.36
CA LYS A 128 -2.17 -10.75 -17.71
C LYS A 128 -0.74 -11.27 -17.87
N GLN A 129 0.13 -10.91 -16.94
CA GLN A 129 1.55 -11.28 -16.97
C GLN A 129 1.88 -12.47 -16.07
N LEU A 130 0.92 -13.04 -15.35
CA LEU A 130 1.16 -14.13 -14.38
C LEU A 130 1.87 -15.34 -14.97
N ASN A 131 1.59 -15.67 -16.25
CA ASN A 131 2.22 -16.79 -16.94
C ASN A 131 3.59 -16.43 -17.55
N ALA A 132 3.83 -15.15 -17.86
CA ALA A 132 5.02 -14.67 -18.56
C ALA A 132 6.11 -14.19 -17.59
N LEU A 133 5.72 -13.63 -16.45
CA LEU A 133 6.62 -13.05 -15.46
C LEU A 133 6.62 -13.86 -14.16
N ARG A 134 7.77 -13.83 -13.48
CA ARG A 134 7.90 -14.35 -12.12
C ARG A 134 7.45 -13.29 -11.13
N ILE A 135 6.21 -13.41 -10.65
CA ILE A 135 5.61 -12.48 -9.69
C ILE A 135 5.61 -13.13 -8.32
N MET A 136 6.31 -12.51 -7.36
CA MET A 136 6.50 -13.04 -6.00
C MET A 136 5.77 -12.20 -4.98
N GLY A 137 5.25 -12.85 -3.94
CA GLY A 137 4.67 -12.18 -2.78
C GLY A 137 5.73 -11.72 -1.80
N TYR A 138 5.50 -10.58 -1.15
CA TYR A 138 6.22 -10.12 0.04
C TYR A 138 5.20 -9.94 1.16
N GLU A 139 5.24 -10.82 2.16
CA GLU A 139 4.30 -10.76 3.28
C GLU A 139 4.70 -9.66 4.26
N TYR A 140 3.79 -8.71 4.48
CA TYR A 140 3.92 -7.67 5.49
C TYR A 140 3.12 -8.06 6.72
N THR A 141 3.80 -8.13 7.87
CA THR A 141 3.24 -8.57 9.15
C THR A 141 2.96 -7.42 10.13
N GLY A 142 3.33 -6.18 9.76
CA GLY A 142 3.11 -5.00 10.59
C GLY A 142 1.67 -4.47 10.54
N ASN A 143 1.43 -3.38 11.25
CA ASN A 143 0.13 -2.71 11.23
C ASN A 143 -0.16 -2.08 9.88
N LEU A 144 -1.36 -2.33 9.39
CA LEU A 144 -1.90 -1.76 8.15
C LEU A 144 -3.22 -1.05 8.47
N MET A 145 -3.31 0.24 8.12
CA MET A 145 -4.55 1.00 8.22
C MET A 145 -5.02 1.42 6.84
N LEU A 146 -6.29 1.15 6.54
CA LEU A 146 -6.92 1.50 5.26
C LEU A 146 -7.55 2.89 5.39
N LEU A 147 -7.28 3.78 4.44
CA LEU A 147 -7.89 5.13 4.37
C LEU A 147 -8.87 5.21 3.19
N THR A 148 -9.82 4.29 3.12
CA THR A 148 -10.77 4.15 2.01
C THR A 148 -12.13 4.79 2.27
N SER A 149 -12.41 5.15 3.53
CA SER A 149 -13.64 5.82 3.95
C SER A 149 -13.39 6.77 5.10
N VAL A 150 -14.34 7.67 5.38
CA VAL A 150 -14.29 8.56 6.55
C VAL A 150 -14.27 7.76 7.86
N THR A 151 -15.02 6.67 7.90
CA THR A 151 -15.04 5.76 9.05
C THR A 151 -13.66 5.13 9.28
N ASN A 152 -13.02 4.60 8.23
CA ASN A 152 -11.68 4.02 8.34
C ASN A 152 -10.63 5.08 8.72
N TYR A 153 -10.75 6.29 8.21
CA TYR A 153 -9.90 7.41 8.61
C TYR A 153 -10.04 7.72 10.11
N MET A 154 -11.28 7.80 10.62
CA MET A 154 -11.52 8.00 12.05
C MET A 154 -10.97 6.85 12.89
N GLN A 155 -11.21 5.60 12.49
CA GLN A 155 -10.68 4.42 13.17
C GLN A 155 -9.15 4.41 13.21
N ALA A 156 -8.49 4.76 12.09
CA ALA A 156 -7.03 4.87 12.01
C ALA A 156 -6.51 5.94 12.99
N ASN A 157 -7.15 7.11 13.07
CA ASN A 157 -6.78 8.13 14.05
C ASN A 157 -6.97 7.64 15.50
N MET A 158 -8.08 6.99 15.80
CA MET A 158 -8.33 6.48 17.15
C MET A 158 -7.37 5.36 17.54
N SER A 159 -6.96 4.50 16.59
CA SER A 159 -5.98 3.43 16.87
C SER A 159 -4.59 3.98 17.25
N LEU A 160 -4.22 5.19 16.79
CA LEU A 160 -2.98 5.84 17.20
C LEU A 160 -2.96 6.31 18.67
N LEU A 161 -4.08 6.22 19.38
CA LEU A 161 -4.11 6.41 20.85
C LEU A 161 -3.41 5.24 21.57
N ASP A 162 -3.37 4.06 20.96
CA ASP A 162 -2.61 2.93 21.47
C ASP A 162 -1.11 3.19 21.28
N PRO A 163 -0.29 3.21 22.35
CA PRO A 163 1.15 3.46 22.24
C PRO A 163 1.87 2.44 21.37
N GLN A 164 1.48 1.16 21.43
CA GLN A 164 2.14 0.09 20.67
C GLN A 164 1.91 0.26 19.15
N ILE A 165 0.68 0.56 18.76
CA ILE A 165 0.35 0.84 17.35
C ILE A 165 1.09 2.09 16.88
N ARG A 166 1.12 3.14 17.71
CA ARG A 166 1.82 4.38 17.37
C ARG A 166 3.32 4.17 17.20
N GLU A 167 3.97 3.42 18.09
CA GLU A 167 5.40 3.10 17.96
C GLU A 167 5.67 2.35 16.66
N GLN A 168 4.90 1.33 16.32
CA GLN A 168 5.09 0.57 15.08
C GLN A 168 4.88 1.41 13.81
N VAL A 169 3.89 2.31 13.80
CA VAL A 169 3.64 3.19 12.65
C VAL A 169 4.78 4.19 12.44
N PHE A 170 5.37 4.70 13.53
CA PHE A 170 6.43 5.70 13.52
C PHE A 170 7.83 5.12 13.73
N GLU A 171 8.00 3.79 13.67
CA GLU A 171 9.29 3.11 13.83
C GLU A 171 10.33 3.60 12.80
N ASN A 172 9.92 3.77 11.56
CA ASN A 172 10.76 4.29 10.50
C ASN A 172 10.65 5.82 10.40
N THR A 173 11.74 6.47 9.96
CA THR A 173 11.73 7.92 9.74
C THR A 173 10.68 8.31 8.70
N ILE A 174 9.76 9.17 9.11
CA ILE A 174 8.72 9.71 8.22
C ILE A 174 9.14 11.09 7.75
N TYR A 175 9.32 11.24 6.45
CA TYR A 175 9.65 12.54 5.84
C TYR A 175 8.35 13.31 5.56
N THR A 176 7.98 14.20 6.45
CA THR A 176 6.80 15.06 6.30
C THR A 176 7.18 16.53 6.41
N LYS A 177 6.30 17.40 5.94
CA LYS A 177 6.51 18.84 6.07
C LYS A 177 6.43 19.24 7.54
N ILE A 178 7.51 19.83 8.04
CA ILE A 178 7.53 20.45 9.36
C ILE A 178 6.60 21.68 9.33
N LYS A 179 5.70 21.76 10.29
CA LYS A 179 4.82 22.91 10.51
C LYS A 179 5.23 23.60 11.79
N ASP A 180 5.56 24.88 11.70
CA ASP A 180 5.74 25.73 12.88
C ASP A 180 4.36 26.19 13.33
N SER A 181 3.71 25.37 14.14
CA SER A 181 2.42 25.68 14.75
C SER A 181 2.60 26.08 16.21
N VAL A 182 1.73 26.96 16.71
CA VAL A 182 1.71 27.31 18.13
C VAL A 182 1.26 26.11 18.96
N PRO A 183 1.67 25.97 20.22
CA PRO A 183 1.19 24.94 21.12
C PRO A 183 -0.34 24.97 21.26
N VAL A 184 -0.91 23.83 21.67
CA VAL A 184 -2.32 23.75 22.02
C VAL A 184 -2.59 24.61 23.24
N GLU A 185 -3.64 25.41 23.21
CA GLU A 185 -4.12 26.23 24.34
C GLU A 185 -5.31 25.55 24.99
N TYR A 186 -5.27 25.40 26.31
CA TYR A 186 -6.36 24.83 27.10
C TYR A 186 -7.01 25.89 27.96
N GLY A 187 -8.31 26.08 27.81
CA GLY A 187 -9.10 26.99 28.65
C GLY A 187 -9.30 26.45 30.08
N PRO A 188 -9.80 27.29 31.01
CA PRO A 188 -9.91 26.92 32.43
C PRO A 188 -10.84 25.73 32.72
N GLN A 189 -11.75 25.40 31.78
CA GLN A 189 -12.73 24.30 31.94
C GLN A 189 -12.47 23.19 30.89
N ALA A 190 -11.31 23.21 30.20
CA ALA A 190 -10.98 22.20 29.21
C ALA A 190 -10.89 20.81 29.86
N SER A 191 -11.56 19.84 29.27
CA SER A 191 -11.47 18.44 29.66
C SER A 191 -11.21 17.59 28.42
N VAL A 192 -10.05 16.95 28.38
CA VAL A 192 -9.62 16.13 27.25
C VAL A 192 -9.40 14.70 27.73
N LYS A 193 -10.04 13.73 27.04
CA LYS A 193 -9.90 12.30 27.30
C LYS A 193 -9.85 11.55 25.98
N ASN A 194 -8.96 10.57 25.87
CA ASN A 194 -8.87 9.66 24.70
C ASN A 194 -8.86 10.41 23.36
N SER A 195 -7.98 11.41 23.23
CA SER A 195 -7.95 12.30 22.06
C SER A 195 -6.52 12.55 21.61
N ILE A 196 -6.36 12.74 20.31
CA ILE A 196 -5.15 13.31 19.70
C ILE A 196 -5.51 14.71 19.25
N ILE A 197 -4.76 15.70 19.71
CA ILE A 197 -5.02 17.11 19.43
C ILE A 197 -3.85 17.64 18.62
N ALA A 198 -4.15 18.25 17.48
CA ALA A 198 -3.13 18.89 16.66
C ALA A 198 -2.65 20.20 17.28
N ASP A 199 -1.43 20.59 16.99
CA ASP A 199 -0.89 21.89 17.37
C ASP A 199 -1.77 23.03 16.88
N GLY A 200 -1.81 24.14 17.67
CA GLY A 200 -2.58 25.34 17.35
C GLY A 200 -4.07 25.24 17.63
N CYS A 201 -4.55 24.17 18.23
CA CYS A 201 -5.95 24.07 18.67
C CYS A 201 -6.16 24.86 19.97
N ILE A 202 -7.36 25.44 20.13
CA ILE A 202 -7.85 26.06 21.37
C ILE A 202 -9.01 25.22 21.87
N ILE A 203 -8.98 24.77 23.13
CA ILE A 203 -9.97 23.87 23.74
C ILE A 203 -10.61 24.49 24.95
#